data_f0ae29db7176358d393d7c586743a683
#
_entry.id   f0ae29db7176358d393d7c586743a683
#
_cell.length_a   1.000
_cell.length_b   1.000
_cell.length_c   1.000
_cell.angle_alpha   90.00
_cell.angle_beta   90.00
_cell.angle_gamma   90.00
#
_symmetry.space_group_name_H-M   'P 1'
#
loop_
_entity.id
_entity.type
_entity.pdbx_description
1 polymer ?
#
loop_
_entity_poly.entity_id
_entity_poly.type
_entity_poly.pdbx_seq_one_letter_code
_entity_poly.pdbx_strand_id
1 'polypeptide(L)'
;MNIMHMSVVTLGAAALCAAAGCASSCGCAAFAEYDNATEVKVIELKRTSQSWDGAQLPDYLKGKPELVVMRYVFPVGSKLPWHHHPVINFGILQQGELTIVGLEGQRQVVHAGDAIVEMVGPVHCGMNTGDKPIVLDMFYLAQEGTPLAVQHPEVEKPME
;
A
#
# COMPACT_ATOMS: atom_id res chain seq x y z
N MET A 1 18.31 -13.26 -29.37
CA MET A 1 17.59 -13.02 -28.10
C MET A 1 16.94 -11.65 -28.23
N ASN A 2 15.67 -11.62 -28.70
CA ASN A 2 14.95 -10.38 -28.94
C ASN A 2 14.45 -9.84 -27.59
N ILE A 3 15.05 -8.74 -27.14
CA ILE A 3 14.54 -7.98 -25.99
C ILE A 3 13.35 -7.17 -26.52
N MET A 4 12.16 -7.57 -26.09
CA MET A 4 10.93 -6.83 -26.35
C MET A 4 11.01 -5.49 -25.63
N HIS A 5 11.17 -4.41 -26.37
CA HIS A 5 11.09 -3.05 -25.81
C HIS A 5 9.64 -2.76 -25.46
N MET A 6 9.31 -2.85 -24.18
CA MET A 6 8.04 -2.38 -23.66
C MET A 6 8.16 -0.91 -23.31
N SER A 7 7.36 -0.08 -23.96
CA SER A 7 7.27 1.34 -23.61
C SER A 7 6.51 1.52 -22.30
N VAL A 8 7.20 2.08 -21.32
CA VAL A 8 6.59 2.45 -20.02
C VAL A 8 6.04 3.87 -20.16
N VAL A 9 4.74 4.01 -19.94
CA VAL A 9 4.09 5.32 -19.89
C VAL A 9 3.95 5.74 -18.43
N THR A 10 4.67 6.79 -18.06
CA THR A 10 4.46 7.45 -16.74
C THR A 10 3.33 8.45 -16.87
N LEU A 11 2.18 8.18 -16.26
CA LEU A 11 1.09 9.15 -16.16
C LEU A 11 1.32 10.09 -14.97
N GLY A 12 1.52 11.36 -15.29
CA GLY A 12 1.42 12.44 -14.32
C GLY A 12 -0.06 12.70 -14.00
N ALA A 13 -0.41 12.62 -12.71
CA ALA A 13 -1.77 12.83 -12.26
C ALA A 13 -2.20 14.30 -12.39
N ALA A 14 -3.17 14.56 -13.27
CA ALA A 14 -4.02 15.75 -13.24
C ALA A 14 -5.43 15.32 -13.68
N ALA A 15 -6.26 14.95 -12.74
CA ALA A 15 -7.68 14.68 -13.00
C ALA A 15 -8.54 15.84 -12.51
N LEU A 16 -9.09 16.61 -13.44
CA LEU A 16 -10.23 17.49 -13.20
C LEU A 16 -11.50 16.63 -13.21
N CYS A 17 -12.14 16.44 -12.09
CA CYS A 17 -13.48 15.84 -12.03
C CYS A 17 -14.54 16.88 -12.23
N ALA A 18 -15.27 16.81 -13.36
CA ALA A 18 -16.55 17.48 -13.55
C ALA A 18 -17.67 16.56 -13.03
N ALA A 19 -18.51 17.10 -12.13
CA ALA A 19 -19.61 16.39 -11.51
C ALA A 19 -20.78 16.18 -12.48
N ALA A 20 -21.24 14.93 -12.62
CA ALA A 20 -22.59 14.61 -13.01
C ALA A 20 -23.03 13.40 -12.20
N GLY A 21 -24.14 13.55 -11.43
CA GLY A 21 -24.61 12.53 -10.51
C GLY A 21 -25.17 11.31 -11.21
N CYS A 22 -24.83 10.16 -10.66
CA CYS A 22 -25.63 8.93 -10.69
C CYS A 22 -25.30 8.08 -9.47
N ALA A 23 -26.35 7.68 -8.77
CA ALA A 23 -26.28 6.86 -7.57
C ALA A 23 -25.94 5.40 -7.91
N SER A 24 -25.25 4.77 -6.94
CA SER A 24 -25.11 3.32 -6.70
C SER A 24 -24.44 2.46 -7.78
N SER A 25 -23.13 2.29 -7.64
CA SER A 25 -22.45 0.98 -7.66
C SER A 25 -21.04 1.15 -7.07
N CYS A 26 -20.94 0.89 -5.79
CA CYS A 26 -19.67 0.97 -5.05
C CYS A 26 -18.83 -0.26 -5.39
N GLY A 27 -17.67 -0.06 -6.01
CA GLY A 27 -16.65 -1.08 -6.20
C GLY A 27 -15.85 -1.07 -7.50
N CYS A 28 -16.28 -0.38 -8.55
CA CYS A 28 -15.66 -0.48 -9.88
C CYS A 28 -14.96 0.80 -10.37
N ALA A 29 -14.93 1.87 -9.58
CA ALA A 29 -14.42 3.15 -10.08
C ALA A 29 -12.90 3.20 -10.31
N ALA A 30 -12.12 2.42 -9.56
CA ALA A 30 -10.66 2.44 -9.65
C ALA A 30 -10.09 1.86 -10.96
N PHE A 31 -10.88 1.09 -11.70
CA PHE A 31 -10.42 0.41 -12.92
C PHE A 31 -11.24 0.77 -14.17
N ALA A 32 -12.24 1.63 -14.07
CA ALA A 32 -13.11 2.03 -15.19
C ALA A 32 -12.32 2.62 -16.39
N GLU A 33 -11.15 3.20 -16.15
CA GLU A 33 -10.28 3.71 -17.21
C GLU A 33 -9.67 2.61 -18.10
N TYR A 34 -9.70 1.34 -17.63
CA TYR A 34 -9.17 0.18 -18.34
C TYR A 34 -10.24 -0.62 -19.08
N ASP A 35 -11.53 -0.37 -18.83
CA ASP A 35 -12.65 -1.16 -19.39
C ASP A 35 -12.68 -1.15 -20.93
N ASN A 36 -12.13 -0.10 -21.57
CA ASN A 36 -12.05 0.05 -23.01
C ASN A 36 -10.65 -0.23 -23.58
N ALA A 37 -9.79 -0.92 -22.84
CA ALA A 37 -8.45 -1.25 -23.34
C ALA A 37 -8.54 -2.24 -24.52
N THR A 38 -8.02 -1.85 -25.66
CA THR A 38 -7.96 -2.69 -26.89
C THR A 38 -6.64 -3.40 -27.07
N GLU A 39 -5.67 -3.12 -26.21
CA GLU A 39 -4.32 -3.71 -26.21
C GLU A 39 -3.81 -3.90 -24.78
N VAL A 40 -2.76 -4.70 -24.60
CA VAL A 40 -2.10 -4.89 -23.31
C VAL A 40 -1.40 -3.59 -22.93
N LYS A 41 -1.77 -3.01 -21.77
CA LYS A 41 -1.09 -1.88 -21.17
C LYS A 41 -0.25 -2.37 -19.99
N VAL A 42 0.95 -1.81 -19.87
CA VAL A 42 1.84 -2.07 -18.73
C VAL A 42 2.12 -0.75 -18.06
N ILE A 43 1.70 -0.67 -16.80
CA ILE A 43 1.82 0.55 -15.98
C ILE A 43 2.71 0.19 -14.78
N GLU A 44 3.82 0.92 -14.62
CA GLU A 44 4.66 0.79 -13.44
C GLU A 44 4.05 1.64 -12.31
N LEU A 45 3.45 0.99 -11.32
CA LEU A 45 2.84 1.68 -10.17
C LEU A 45 3.91 2.20 -9.19
N LYS A 46 4.97 1.43 -8.98
CA LYS A 46 6.05 1.79 -8.05
C LYS A 46 7.34 1.05 -8.38
N ARG A 47 8.46 1.78 -8.36
CA ARG A 47 9.82 1.22 -8.39
C ARG A 47 10.65 1.97 -7.36
N THR A 48 11.15 1.27 -6.34
CA THR A 48 11.92 1.90 -5.27
C THR A 48 12.79 0.87 -4.55
N SER A 49 13.88 1.34 -3.95
CA SER A 49 14.67 0.63 -2.95
C SER A 49 14.49 1.22 -1.54
N GLN A 50 13.48 2.07 -1.36
CA GLN A 50 13.19 2.76 -0.11
C GLN A 50 11.75 2.52 0.31
N SER A 51 11.51 2.51 1.62
CA SER A 51 10.19 2.57 2.23
C SER A 51 9.57 3.97 2.06
N TRP A 52 8.29 4.10 2.41
CA TRP A 52 7.54 5.34 2.23
C TRP A 52 8.14 6.55 3.00
N ASP A 53 8.86 6.32 4.08
CA ASP A 53 9.55 7.34 4.89
C ASP A 53 10.94 7.72 4.34
N GLY A 54 11.39 7.08 3.25
CA GLY A 54 12.67 7.32 2.59
C GLY A 54 13.83 6.46 3.11
N ALA A 55 13.61 5.60 4.11
CA ALA A 55 14.64 4.69 4.59
C ALA A 55 14.97 3.61 3.55
N GLN A 56 16.25 3.23 3.45
CA GLN A 56 16.67 2.15 2.57
C GLN A 56 16.08 0.82 3.04
N LEU A 57 15.57 0.03 2.10
CA LEU A 57 15.14 -1.34 2.39
C LEU A 57 16.35 -2.20 2.76
N PRO A 58 16.19 -3.12 3.72
CA PRO A 58 17.26 -4.05 4.07
C PRO A 58 17.52 -5.06 2.96
N ASP A 59 18.62 -5.78 3.08
CA ASP A 59 18.87 -6.96 2.27
C ASP A 59 17.78 -8.02 2.47
N TYR A 60 17.56 -8.85 1.46
CA TYR A 60 16.65 -10.00 1.58
C TYR A 60 17.11 -10.96 2.67
N LEU A 61 16.15 -11.55 3.36
CA LEU A 61 16.43 -12.62 4.35
C LEU A 61 17.15 -13.78 3.68
N LYS A 62 18.13 -14.35 4.40
CA LYS A 62 18.95 -15.48 3.93
C LYS A 62 18.34 -16.80 4.39
N GLY A 63 17.22 -17.18 3.84
CA GLY A 63 16.56 -18.41 4.23
C GLY A 63 15.61 -18.89 3.14
N LYS A 64 14.82 -19.90 3.50
CA LYS A 64 13.81 -20.41 2.59
C LYS A 64 12.69 -19.38 2.46
N PRO A 65 12.41 -18.87 1.25
CA PRO A 65 11.43 -17.82 1.09
C PRO A 65 10.00 -18.30 1.41
N GLU A 66 9.25 -17.43 2.06
CA GLU A 66 7.81 -17.56 2.26
C GLU A 66 7.15 -16.29 1.73
N LEU A 67 6.26 -16.44 0.76
CA LEU A 67 5.50 -15.33 0.19
C LEU A 67 4.10 -15.36 0.79
N VAL A 68 3.68 -14.26 1.41
CA VAL A 68 2.35 -14.14 2.01
C VAL A 68 1.63 -12.97 1.39
N VAL A 69 0.36 -13.19 1.01
CA VAL A 69 -0.54 -12.15 0.52
C VAL A 69 -1.71 -12.05 1.49
N MET A 70 -1.97 -10.84 1.98
CA MET A 70 -3.08 -10.56 2.90
C MET A 70 -3.95 -9.44 2.36
N ARG A 71 -5.26 -9.56 2.56
CA ARG A 71 -6.19 -8.48 2.35
C ARG A 71 -6.65 -7.93 3.69
N TYR A 72 -6.40 -6.65 3.90
CA TYR A 72 -6.88 -5.89 5.05
C TYR A 72 -8.12 -5.11 4.67
N VAL A 73 -9.13 -5.17 5.54
CA VAL A 73 -10.33 -4.33 5.43
C VAL A 73 -10.44 -3.49 6.70
N PHE A 74 -10.34 -2.17 6.54
CA PHE A 74 -10.43 -1.24 7.65
C PHE A 74 -11.79 -0.52 7.60
N PRO A 75 -12.69 -0.76 8.56
CA PRO A 75 -13.86 0.09 8.73
C PRO A 75 -13.47 1.56 8.91
N VAL A 76 -14.37 2.48 8.61
CA VAL A 76 -14.17 3.92 8.86
C VAL A 76 -13.84 4.15 10.33
N GLY A 77 -12.81 4.96 10.60
CA GLY A 77 -12.33 5.29 11.94
C GLY A 77 -11.54 4.19 12.65
N SER A 78 -11.32 3.03 12.00
CA SER A 78 -10.51 1.96 12.58
C SER A 78 -9.01 2.22 12.42
N LYS A 79 -8.21 1.59 13.28
CA LYS A 79 -6.76 1.67 13.27
C LYS A 79 -6.13 0.36 13.72
N LEU A 80 -4.93 0.07 13.21
CA LEU A 80 -4.10 -1.01 13.71
C LEU A 80 -3.39 -0.60 15.00
N PRO A 81 -3.02 -1.57 15.87
CA PRO A 81 -2.09 -1.28 16.95
C PRO A 81 -0.74 -0.82 16.41
N TRP A 82 0.05 -0.14 17.26
CA TRP A 82 1.45 0.13 16.97
C TRP A 82 2.19 -1.19 16.73
N HIS A 83 2.90 -1.29 15.62
CA HIS A 83 3.62 -2.49 15.21
C HIS A 83 4.82 -2.15 14.34
N HIS A 84 5.71 -3.13 14.15
CA HIS A 84 6.73 -3.07 13.11
C HIS A 84 6.71 -4.33 12.26
N HIS A 85 7.27 -4.23 11.07
CA HIS A 85 7.50 -5.37 10.20
C HIS A 85 8.98 -5.77 10.22
N PRO A 86 9.33 -7.03 10.54
CA PRO A 86 10.71 -7.53 10.44
C PRO A 86 11.08 -7.95 9.01
N VAL A 87 10.15 -7.88 8.07
CA VAL A 87 10.30 -8.33 6.68
C VAL A 87 9.87 -7.24 5.70
N ILE A 88 10.45 -7.25 4.50
CA ILE A 88 10.03 -6.36 3.42
C ILE A 88 8.58 -6.68 3.07
N ASN A 89 7.77 -5.64 3.02
CA ASN A 89 6.38 -5.73 2.58
C ASN A 89 5.96 -4.49 1.80
N PHE A 90 5.01 -4.69 0.90
CA PHE A 90 4.47 -3.65 0.05
C PHE A 90 3.04 -3.99 -0.30
N GLY A 91 2.28 -3.00 -0.72
CA GLY A 91 0.87 -3.22 -1.00
C GLY A 91 0.31 -2.29 -2.06
N ILE A 92 -0.93 -2.55 -2.42
CA ILE A 92 -1.74 -1.71 -3.31
C ILE A 92 -3.04 -1.42 -2.59
N LEU A 93 -3.35 -0.12 -2.47
CA LEU A 93 -4.63 0.31 -1.92
C LEU A 93 -5.71 0.19 -3.00
N GLN A 94 -6.64 -0.74 -2.80
CA GLN A 94 -7.73 -1.00 -3.74
C GLN A 94 -8.89 -0.02 -3.55
N GLN A 95 -9.13 0.43 -2.30
CA GLN A 95 -10.24 1.31 -1.95
C GLN A 95 -9.92 2.13 -0.72
N GLY A 96 -10.45 3.36 -0.68
CA GLY A 96 -10.38 4.26 0.48
C GLY A 96 -9.12 5.10 0.52
N GLU A 97 -8.81 5.59 1.72
CA GLU A 97 -7.66 6.41 2.04
C GLU A 97 -7.02 5.92 3.32
N LEU A 98 -5.76 5.49 3.22
CA LEU A 98 -4.98 4.98 4.35
C LEU A 98 -4.02 6.07 4.83
N THR A 99 -4.09 6.41 6.10
CA THR A 99 -3.09 7.22 6.77
C THR A 99 -2.15 6.33 7.56
N ILE A 100 -0.84 6.48 7.36
CA ILE A 100 0.20 5.78 8.10
C ILE A 100 1.00 6.81 8.89
N VAL A 101 1.28 6.51 10.16
CA VAL A 101 2.09 7.36 11.04
C VAL A 101 3.19 6.54 11.70
N GLY A 102 4.39 7.11 11.76
CA GLY A 102 5.53 6.59 12.50
C GLY A 102 5.65 7.21 13.89
N LEU A 103 6.40 6.56 14.78
CA LEU A 103 6.61 7.05 16.16
C LEU A 103 7.30 8.42 16.22
N GLU A 104 8.12 8.76 15.24
CA GLU A 104 8.85 10.04 15.18
C GLU A 104 8.07 11.15 14.49
N GLY A 105 6.78 10.89 14.17
CA GLY A 105 5.90 11.88 13.55
C GLY A 105 5.89 11.85 12.02
N GLN A 106 6.53 10.86 11.40
CA GLN A 106 6.40 10.62 9.95
C GLN A 106 4.93 10.35 9.64
N ARG A 107 4.46 10.88 8.51
CA ARG A 107 3.08 10.68 8.08
C ARG A 107 3.02 10.50 6.56
N GLN A 108 2.26 9.53 6.11
CA GLN A 108 1.96 9.28 4.70
C GLN A 108 0.45 9.06 4.54
N VAL A 109 -0.12 9.65 3.51
CA VAL A 109 -1.47 9.36 3.06
C VAL A 109 -1.38 8.63 1.73
N VAL A 110 -2.11 7.52 1.61
CA VAL A 110 -2.13 6.64 0.44
C VAL A 110 -3.57 6.59 -0.06
N HIS A 111 -3.77 6.76 -1.36
CA HIS A 111 -5.08 6.75 -2.00
C HIS A 111 -5.31 5.47 -2.80
N ALA A 112 -6.57 5.17 -3.11
CA ALA A 112 -6.93 4.04 -3.97
C ALA A 112 -6.19 4.11 -5.32
N GLY A 113 -5.56 3.01 -5.72
CA GLY A 113 -4.67 2.88 -6.88
C GLY A 113 -3.19 3.06 -6.58
N ASP A 114 -2.82 3.65 -5.43
CA ASP A 114 -1.43 3.83 -5.07
C ASP A 114 -0.79 2.53 -4.55
N ALA A 115 0.49 2.37 -4.87
CA ALA A 115 1.34 1.35 -4.28
C ALA A 115 2.18 1.94 -3.14
N ILE A 116 2.27 1.22 -2.02
CA ILE A 116 3.07 1.57 -0.87
C ILE A 116 4.14 0.51 -0.60
N VAL A 117 5.30 0.94 -0.11
CA VAL A 117 6.33 0.07 0.47
C VAL A 117 6.50 0.47 1.92
N GLU A 118 6.24 -0.46 2.84
CA GLU A 118 6.20 -0.22 4.28
C GLU A 118 7.59 -0.09 4.90
N MET A 119 7.63 0.51 6.09
CA MET A 119 8.82 0.58 6.93
C MET A 119 9.19 -0.82 7.42
N VAL A 120 10.49 -1.14 7.38
CA VAL A 120 11.03 -2.39 7.92
C VAL A 120 11.86 -2.07 9.15
N GLY A 121 11.37 -2.51 10.32
CA GLY A 121 11.98 -2.25 11.64
C GLY A 121 11.30 -1.13 12.43
N PRO A 122 11.17 0.12 11.94
CA PRO A 122 10.54 1.18 12.70
C PRO A 122 9.06 0.92 13.03
N VAL A 123 8.66 1.33 14.23
CA VAL A 123 7.27 1.17 14.72
C VAL A 123 6.36 2.22 14.10
N HIS A 124 5.23 1.76 13.59
CA HIS A 124 4.23 2.59 12.93
C HIS A 124 2.82 2.03 13.13
N CYS A 125 1.81 2.78 12.69
CA CYS A 125 0.44 2.29 12.62
C CYS A 125 -0.28 2.83 11.39
N GLY A 126 -1.25 2.06 10.88
CA GLY A 126 -2.16 2.44 9.81
C GLY A 126 -3.56 2.75 10.34
N MET A 127 -4.20 3.78 9.78
CA MET A 127 -5.53 4.24 10.18
C MET A 127 -6.40 4.54 8.96
N ASN A 128 -7.69 4.27 9.10
CA ASN A 128 -8.70 4.79 8.18
C ASN A 128 -9.22 6.14 8.69
N THR A 129 -8.69 7.22 8.15
CA THR A 129 -9.12 8.59 8.44
C THR A 129 -10.10 9.13 7.39
N GLY A 130 -10.43 8.33 6.37
CA GLY A 130 -11.36 8.65 5.31
C GLY A 130 -12.82 8.35 5.67
N ASP A 131 -13.69 8.54 4.70
CA ASP A 131 -15.15 8.37 4.80
C ASP A 131 -15.67 7.03 4.25
N LYS A 132 -14.77 6.16 3.75
CA LYS A 132 -15.08 4.86 3.18
C LYS A 132 -14.22 3.76 3.80
N PRO A 133 -14.67 2.50 3.81
CA PRO A 133 -13.81 1.39 4.19
C PRO A 133 -12.58 1.31 3.29
N ILE A 134 -11.43 0.99 3.89
CA ILE A 134 -10.21 0.68 3.17
C ILE A 134 -10.22 -0.79 2.76
N VAL A 135 -9.72 -1.07 1.55
CA VAL A 135 -9.32 -2.41 1.10
C VAL A 135 -7.88 -2.31 0.62
N LEU A 136 -6.99 -3.00 1.32
CA LEU A 136 -5.54 -2.97 1.08
C LEU A 136 -5.01 -4.39 0.88
N ASP A 137 -4.39 -4.66 -0.25
CA ASP A 137 -3.69 -5.91 -0.52
C ASP A 137 -2.20 -5.74 -0.21
N MET A 138 -1.70 -6.52 0.75
CA MET A 138 -0.31 -6.50 1.20
C MET A 138 0.40 -7.79 0.82
N PHE A 139 1.63 -7.64 0.36
CA PHE A 139 2.54 -8.71 -0.06
C PHE A 139 3.77 -8.69 0.85
N TYR A 140 4.09 -9.83 1.44
CA TYR A 140 5.23 -9.99 2.35
C TYR A 140 6.27 -10.90 1.74
N LEU A 141 7.52 -10.44 1.72
CA LEU A 141 8.69 -11.22 1.35
C LEU A 141 9.33 -11.76 2.63
N ALA A 142 8.75 -12.83 3.16
CA ALA A 142 9.15 -13.41 4.43
C ALA A 142 10.11 -14.59 4.24
N GLN A 143 10.58 -15.11 5.37
CA GLN A 143 11.25 -16.37 5.52
C GLN A 143 10.41 -17.27 6.40
N GLU A 144 10.36 -18.57 6.11
CA GLU A 144 9.61 -19.54 6.90
C GLU A 144 9.89 -19.41 8.41
N GLY A 145 8.81 -19.22 9.20
CA GLY A 145 8.87 -19.03 10.65
C GLY A 145 9.16 -17.60 11.12
N THR A 146 9.29 -16.62 10.22
CA THR A 146 9.44 -15.20 10.59
C THR A 146 8.07 -14.53 10.76
N PRO A 147 7.80 -13.83 11.86
CA PRO A 147 6.54 -13.09 12.00
C PRO A 147 6.43 -11.97 10.96
N LEU A 148 5.22 -11.74 10.44
CA LEU A 148 4.98 -10.67 9.45
C LEU A 148 4.87 -9.30 10.10
N ALA A 149 4.41 -9.26 11.35
CA ALA A 149 4.32 -8.04 12.16
C ALA A 149 4.51 -8.39 13.65
N VAL A 150 5.08 -7.46 14.39
CA VAL A 150 5.26 -7.54 15.85
C VAL A 150 4.58 -6.32 16.46
N GLN A 151 3.61 -6.56 17.36
CA GLN A 151 2.87 -5.50 18.04
C GLN A 151 3.67 -4.90 19.21
N HIS A 152 3.44 -3.63 19.48
CA HIS A 152 4.05 -2.83 20.54
C HIS A 152 2.97 -2.25 21.49
N PRO A 153 2.34 -3.09 22.34
CA PRO A 153 1.31 -2.62 23.27
C PRO A 153 1.84 -1.65 24.33
N GLU A 154 3.15 -1.61 24.56
CA GLU A 154 3.82 -0.67 25.45
C GLU A 154 3.89 0.77 24.91
N VAL A 155 3.56 0.98 23.63
CA VAL A 155 3.56 2.32 23.04
C VAL A 155 2.25 3.02 23.34
N GLU A 156 2.30 4.00 24.24
CA GLU A 156 1.14 4.81 24.67
C GLU A 156 0.94 6.07 23.82
N LYS A 157 1.75 6.28 22.77
CA LYS A 157 1.65 7.48 21.92
C LYS A 157 0.29 7.54 21.24
N PRO A 158 -0.43 8.69 21.29
CA PRO A 158 -1.65 8.87 20.50
C PRO A 158 -1.35 8.70 19.00
N MET A 159 -2.25 8.03 18.31
CA MET A 159 -2.23 7.91 16.84
C MET A 159 -3.07 9.07 16.29
N GLU A 160 -2.45 10.23 16.09
CA GLU A 160 -3.11 11.44 15.58
C GLU A 160 -2.72 11.72 14.12
#